data_649f9e06e11c496da1c7b6f6f073528d
#
_entry.id   649f9e06e11c496da1c7b6f6f073528d
#
_cell.length_a   1.000
_cell.length_b   1.000
_cell.length_c   1.000
_cell.angle_alpha   90.00
_cell.angle_beta   90.00
_cell.angle_gamma   90.00
#
_symmetry.space_group_name_H-M   'P 1'
#
loop_
_entity.id
_entity.type
_entity.pdbx_description
1 polymer ?
#
loop_
_entity_poly.entity_id
_entity_poly.type
_entity_poly.pdbx_seq_one_letter_code
_entity_poly.pdbx_strand_id
1 'polypeptide(L)'
;MYLKSDFRWWTKKNPHESAWDAYAHIKENDGGRYVDNLRHLRLYGNRDYVGMLPQSYAESFSQERVTLNVIKSVCDTVSSRIAKNRPRPVFLTSGGNYSTRRRAKLLEKFVESQFYTAGVYQVAPRVFLDACVFGTGIMQVYYEGTKICVERVFPGEIYVDQAEGVYGQPRQMYRRKYINRDVLLEMFPDHEGLIRTADGPSDDPQDLERDSTVDQIEVVEAWHLPSGPNATDGRHCIILDGGTLHEEPWEYDYFPFVFLRWSERLRGFWGMGLAEELTGIQVEINKLLIKIQRAFQLLAVPWVLVEAGSKIKKAHLNNQIGAIIPYSGTPPVVRPNQTMSPEVFAHLDRLYRRAYEIAGVSQLSAASLKPAGLESGVALREYNDIESERFALVSRSYEQMFMELAKQMVNMGKKIAENNPGWSVVTQRDKYTIQEVKWEDVDLEKDSYVLKVFPSSALPTTPAGRLAMVAQLMAAGLLGPEEAKRLLDFPDLDRELALDRAASDNIDRIIERMVDDGTYEAPEPFMDLVLAIKKTQAAYNKAVNDNVPEDRLALLRQFMASIHEMIKRAQAEARNATAVPAPGAPPAPSPDGSPMTALGPEDGNVALA
;
A
#
# COMPACT_ATOMS: atom_id res chain seq x y z
N MET A 1 30.92 12.47 -31.47
CA MET A 1 30.43 11.08 -31.56
C MET A 1 31.24 10.24 -30.56
N TYR A 2 30.72 10.06 -29.36
CA TYR A 2 31.41 9.27 -28.33
C TYR A 2 31.46 7.80 -28.77
N LEU A 3 32.61 7.19 -28.64
CA LEU A 3 32.76 5.75 -28.88
C LEU A 3 32.00 5.00 -27.79
N LYS A 4 31.15 4.03 -28.16
CA LYS A 4 30.35 3.23 -27.20
C LYS A 4 31.17 2.57 -26.09
N SER A 5 32.49 2.42 -26.28
CA SER A 5 33.44 1.92 -25.27
C SER A 5 33.67 2.90 -24.12
N ASP A 6 33.38 4.20 -24.28
CA ASP A 6 33.66 5.20 -23.26
C ASP A 6 32.62 5.17 -22.14
N PHE A 7 31.43 4.65 -22.40
CA PHE A 7 30.35 4.53 -21.41
C PHE A 7 30.43 3.30 -20.50
N ARG A 8 31.47 2.43 -20.65
CA ARG A 8 31.66 1.24 -19.79
C ARG A 8 32.35 1.63 -18.47
N TRP A 9 31.72 2.46 -17.70
CA TRP A 9 32.26 2.96 -16.46
C TRP A 9 32.57 1.86 -15.42
N TRP A 10 31.81 0.76 -15.41
CA TRP A 10 32.00 -0.37 -14.48
C TRP A 10 33.31 -1.14 -14.69
N THR A 11 33.98 -0.97 -15.84
CA THR A 11 35.28 -1.59 -16.11
C THR A 11 36.45 -0.67 -15.83
N LYS A 12 36.22 0.61 -15.55
CA LYS A 12 37.27 1.62 -15.38
C LYS A 12 37.68 1.74 -13.91
N LYS A 13 38.97 2.04 -13.67
CA LYS A 13 39.49 2.25 -12.32
C LYS A 13 38.87 3.51 -11.65
N ASN A 14 38.66 4.57 -12.42
CA ASN A 14 37.98 5.79 -11.98
C ASN A 14 36.67 5.90 -12.76
N PRO A 15 35.52 5.55 -12.17
CA PRO A 15 34.26 5.45 -12.90
C PRO A 15 33.57 6.78 -13.17
N HIS A 16 33.85 7.86 -12.38
CA HIS A 16 33.03 9.06 -12.32
C HIS A 16 32.82 9.75 -13.67
N GLU A 17 33.88 10.05 -14.44
CA GLU A 17 33.76 10.74 -15.74
C GLU A 17 32.86 9.94 -16.71
N SER A 18 33.12 8.64 -16.83
CA SER A 18 32.39 7.79 -17.77
C SER A 18 30.96 7.49 -17.33
N ALA A 19 30.71 7.42 -16.02
CA ALA A 19 29.38 7.23 -15.46
C ALA A 19 28.55 8.52 -15.59
N TRP A 20 29.20 9.68 -15.37
CA TRP A 20 28.59 10.99 -15.58
C TRP A 20 28.24 11.23 -17.06
N ASP A 21 29.18 10.94 -17.96
CA ASP A 21 28.95 11.05 -19.40
C ASP A 21 27.82 10.12 -19.88
N ALA A 22 27.77 8.89 -19.37
CA ALA A 22 26.69 7.95 -19.68
C ALA A 22 25.34 8.46 -19.17
N TYR A 23 25.29 8.95 -17.94
CA TYR A 23 24.11 9.57 -17.36
C TYR A 23 23.65 10.79 -18.15
N ALA A 24 24.57 11.73 -18.48
CA ALA A 24 24.27 12.94 -19.24
C ALA A 24 23.71 12.60 -20.62
N HIS A 25 24.30 11.61 -21.31
CA HIS A 25 23.82 11.13 -22.61
C HIS A 25 22.38 10.54 -22.51
N ILE A 26 22.10 9.74 -21.49
CA ILE A 26 20.76 9.19 -21.26
C ILE A 26 19.77 10.31 -20.92
N LYS A 27 20.15 11.24 -20.05
CA LYS A 27 19.34 12.40 -19.64
C LYS A 27 18.93 13.24 -20.87
N GLU A 28 19.86 13.53 -21.78
CA GLU A 28 19.57 14.28 -23.02
C GLU A 28 18.56 13.52 -23.91
N ASN A 29 18.74 12.21 -24.08
CA ASN A 29 17.83 11.39 -24.88
C ASN A 29 16.43 11.21 -24.24
N ASP A 30 16.33 11.29 -22.93
CA ASP A 30 15.10 11.08 -22.15
C ASP A 30 14.34 12.38 -21.84
N GLY A 31 14.83 13.52 -22.33
CA GLY A 31 14.24 14.84 -22.08
C GLY A 31 12.76 14.94 -22.45
N GLY A 32 12.33 14.26 -23.51
CA GLY A 32 10.91 14.19 -23.90
C GLY A 32 10.02 13.56 -22.83
N ARG A 33 10.46 12.46 -22.21
CA ARG A 33 9.72 11.80 -21.12
C ARG A 33 9.62 12.68 -19.88
N TYR A 34 10.68 13.39 -19.56
CA TYR A 34 10.68 14.33 -18.44
C TYR A 34 9.61 15.42 -18.62
N VAL A 35 9.55 16.05 -19.82
CA VAL A 35 8.53 17.05 -20.16
C VAL A 35 7.12 16.45 -20.08
N ASP A 36 6.91 15.23 -20.58
CA ASP A 36 5.61 14.56 -20.49
C ASP A 36 5.22 14.28 -19.03
N ASN A 37 6.15 13.82 -18.18
CA ASN A 37 5.90 13.64 -16.76
C ASN A 37 5.48 14.94 -16.07
N LEU A 38 6.15 16.06 -16.35
CA LEU A 38 5.76 17.37 -15.84
C LEU A 38 4.37 17.79 -16.30
N ARG A 39 4.06 17.53 -17.57
CA ARG A 39 2.74 17.80 -18.12
C ARG A 39 1.65 17.02 -17.40
N HIS A 40 1.85 15.71 -17.18
CA HIS A 40 0.91 14.86 -16.46
C HIS A 40 0.74 15.30 -15.00
N LEU A 41 1.84 15.64 -14.32
CA LEU A 41 1.81 16.18 -12.96
C LEU A 41 0.96 17.46 -12.87
N ARG A 42 1.15 18.39 -13.79
CA ARG A 42 0.41 19.66 -13.82
C ARG A 42 -1.06 19.48 -14.15
N LEU A 43 -1.39 18.60 -15.10
CA LEU A 43 -2.77 18.26 -15.42
C LEU A 43 -3.47 17.58 -14.25
N TYR A 44 -2.83 16.61 -13.59
CA TYR A 44 -3.36 15.99 -12.38
C TYR A 44 -3.55 17.00 -11.25
N GLY A 45 -2.55 17.85 -11.01
CA GLY A 45 -2.58 18.91 -9.99
C GLY A 45 -3.49 20.09 -10.31
N ASN A 46 -4.09 20.13 -11.48
CA ASN A 46 -4.94 21.24 -11.95
C ASN A 46 -4.24 22.61 -11.96
N ARG A 47 -2.90 22.62 -12.04
CA ARG A 47 -2.11 23.87 -12.00
C ARG A 47 -2.04 24.57 -13.34
N ASP A 48 -2.14 23.81 -14.41
CA ASP A 48 -2.04 24.32 -15.77
C ASP A 48 -3.08 23.67 -16.69
N TYR A 49 -3.63 24.49 -17.56
CA TYR A 49 -4.71 24.09 -18.46
C TYR A 49 -4.25 23.13 -19.58
N VAL A 50 -2.99 23.21 -20.00
CA VAL A 50 -2.39 22.34 -21.03
C VAL A 50 -1.34 21.39 -20.41
N GLY A 51 -1.00 21.59 -19.14
CA GLY A 51 0.10 20.88 -18.48
C GLY A 51 1.48 21.41 -18.86
N MET A 52 1.54 22.51 -19.58
CA MET A 52 2.77 23.23 -19.92
C MET A 52 2.64 24.68 -19.47
N LEU A 53 3.74 25.28 -19.00
CA LEU A 53 3.82 26.71 -18.70
C LEU A 53 4.36 27.46 -19.92
N PRO A 54 3.56 28.10 -20.76
CA PRO A 54 4.03 29.26 -21.48
C PRO A 54 3.95 30.44 -20.52
N GLN A 55 5.06 31.06 -20.20
CA GLN A 55 5.12 32.25 -19.34
C GLN A 55 4.10 33.34 -19.74
N SER A 56 3.82 33.47 -21.04
CA SER A 56 2.82 34.40 -21.58
C SER A 56 1.36 34.08 -21.26
N TYR A 57 1.03 32.83 -20.88
CA TYR A 57 -0.34 32.44 -20.52
C TYR A 57 -0.62 32.53 -19.02
N ALA A 58 0.41 32.43 -18.18
CA ALA A 58 0.25 32.52 -16.73
C ALA A 58 -0.29 33.88 -16.28
N GLU A 59 0.17 34.98 -16.90
CA GLU A 59 -0.27 36.35 -16.59
C GLU A 59 -1.69 36.64 -17.06
N SER A 60 -2.13 36.04 -18.17
CA SER A 60 -3.47 36.28 -18.75
C SER A 60 -4.59 35.53 -18.01
N PHE A 61 -4.30 34.56 -17.15
CA PHE A 61 -5.29 33.63 -16.60
C PHE A 61 -5.29 33.57 -15.06
N SER A 62 -4.90 34.64 -14.39
CA SER A 62 -5.03 34.79 -12.92
C SER A 62 -6.49 34.80 -12.42
N GLN A 63 -7.49 34.83 -13.33
CA GLN A 63 -8.89 34.77 -12.97
C GLN A 63 -9.37 33.34 -12.73
N GLU A 64 -10.28 33.18 -11.78
CA GLU A 64 -10.93 31.93 -11.37
C GLU A 64 -11.35 31.08 -12.58
N ARG A 65 -10.76 29.90 -12.70
CA ARG A 65 -11.03 28.97 -13.81
C ARG A 65 -11.98 27.90 -13.34
N VAL A 66 -13.01 27.67 -14.12
CA VAL A 66 -13.83 26.47 -13.99
C VAL A 66 -13.06 25.31 -14.64
N THR A 67 -12.73 24.30 -13.87
CA THR A 67 -12.04 23.11 -14.34
C THR A 67 -12.83 21.86 -13.98
N LEU A 68 -12.92 20.93 -14.93
CA LEU A 68 -13.44 19.58 -14.73
C LEU A 68 -12.27 18.60 -14.88
N ASN A 69 -11.57 18.34 -13.78
CA ASN A 69 -10.39 17.49 -13.81
C ASN A 69 -10.78 16.00 -13.76
N VAL A 70 -10.93 15.41 -14.95
CA VAL A 70 -11.27 13.98 -15.09
C VAL A 70 -10.08 13.10 -14.76
N ILE A 71 -8.84 13.51 -15.10
CA ILE A 71 -7.62 12.77 -14.80
C ILE A 71 -7.52 12.53 -13.29
N LYS A 72 -7.67 13.60 -12.49
CA LYS A 72 -7.62 13.48 -11.03
C LYS A 72 -8.72 12.58 -10.50
N SER A 73 -9.96 12.79 -10.93
CA SER A 73 -11.11 12.00 -10.50
C SER A 73 -10.92 10.51 -10.76
N VAL A 74 -10.44 10.15 -11.94
CA VAL A 74 -10.20 8.75 -12.33
C VAL A 74 -9.05 8.15 -11.55
N CYS A 75 -7.88 8.82 -11.50
CA CYS A 75 -6.69 8.31 -10.80
C CYS A 75 -6.97 8.11 -9.30
N ASP A 76 -7.64 9.06 -8.64
CA ASP A 76 -7.99 8.96 -7.21
C ASP A 76 -8.98 7.82 -6.96
N THR A 77 -9.96 7.63 -7.85
CA THR A 77 -10.95 6.54 -7.73
C THR A 77 -10.30 5.17 -7.86
N VAL A 78 -9.46 4.97 -8.87
CA VAL A 78 -8.78 3.68 -9.09
C VAL A 78 -7.77 3.40 -7.98
N SER A 79 -6.99 4.42 -7.59
CA SER A 79 -6.03 4.30 -6.51
C SER A 79 -6.71 3.92 -5.19
N SER A 80 -7.83 4.57 -4.84
CA SER A 80 -8.58 4.25 -3.63
C SER A 80 -9.20 2.84 -3.65
N ARG A 81 -9.47 2.27 -4.82
CA ARG A 81 -10.01 0.92 -4.96
C ARG A 81 -8.95 -0.17 -4.81
N ILE A 82 -7.83 -0.04 -5.52
CA ILE A 82 -6.81 -1.09 -5.60
C ILE A 82 -5.81 -0.97 -4.46
N ALA A 83 -5.28 0.23 -4.23
CA ALA A 83 -4.21 0.44 -3.27
C ALA A 83 -4.64 0.31 -1.80
N LYS A 84 -5.95 0.25 -1.51
CA LYS A 84 -6.44 -0.11 -0.17
C LYS A 84 -6.16 -1.57 0.21
N ASN A 85 -5.97 -2.44 -0.77
CA ASN A 85 -5.61 -3.83 -0.53
C ASN A 85 -4.20 -3.87 0.06
N ARG A 86 -4.00 -4.74 1.04
CA ARG A 86 -2.70 -4.97 1.70
C ARG A 86 -2.26 -6.40 1.40
N PRO A 87 -1.65 -6.63 0.23
CA PRO A 87 -1.17 -7.95 -0.14
C PRO A 87 -0.15 -8.47 0.88
N ARG A 88 -0.27 -9.74 1.27
CA ARG A 88 0.66 -10.39 2.19
C ARG A 88 1.44 -11.45 1.43
N PRO A 89 2.77 -11.36 1.39
CA PRO A 89 3.60 -12.41 0.82
C PRO A 89 3.60 -13.64 1.73
N VAL A 90 3.45 -14.82 1.13
CA VAL A 90 3.48 -16.11 1.81
C VAL A 90 4.58 -16.97 1.20
N PHE A 91 5.39 -17.56 2.04
CA PHE A 91 6.53 -18.40 1.63
C PHE A 91 6.11 -19.87 1.63
N LEU A 92 5.99 -20.45 0.44
CA LEU A 92 5.62 -21.86 0.25
C LEU A 92 6.88 -22.69 0.07
N THR A 93 7.02 -23.76 0.86
CA THR A 93 8.12 -24.71 0.73
C THR A 93 7.65 -25.97 0.01
N SER A 94 8.46 -26.51 -0.92
CA SER A 94 8.13 -27.75 -1.60
C SER A 94 8.53 -28.95 -0.73
N GLY A 95 7.54 -29.64 -0.11
CA GLY A 95 7.75 -30.91 0.57
C GLY A 95 8.73 -30.93 1.74
N GLY A 96 9.11 -29.76 2.25
CA GLY A 96 10.16 -29.59 3.22
C GLY A 96 9.88 -30.21 4.58
N ASN A 97 10.95 -30.51 5.30
CA ASN A 97 10.92 -30.95 6.68
C ASN A 97 10.27 -29.86 7.57
N TYR A 98 9.84 -30.26 8.77
CA TYR A 98 9.28 -29.34 9.75
C TYR A 98 10.13 -28.07 9.98
N SER A 99 11.47 -28.22 10.05
CA SER A 99 12.40 -27.09 10.22
C SER A 99 12.29 -26.06 9.07
N THR A 100 12.20 -26.52 7.83
CA THR A 100 12.06 -25.64 6.65
C THR A 100 10.72 -24.89 6.66
N ARG A 101 9.63 -25.58 7.02
CA ARG A 101 8.30 -24.95 7.15
C ARG A 101 8.26 -23.93 8.29
N ARG A 102 8.91 -24.23 9.42
CA ARG A 102 9.03 -23.31 10.55
C ARG A 102 9.78 -22.03 10.15
N ARG A 103 10.93 -22.21 9.48
CA ARG A 103 11.71 -21.07 8.96
C ARG A 103 10.91 -20.23 7.96
N ALA A 104 10.16 -20.85 7.05
CA ALA A 104 9.29 -20.14 6.11
C ALA A 104 8.22 -19.31 6.83
N LYS A 105 7.60 -19.86 7.88
CA LYS A 105 6.64 -19.13 8.73
C LYS A 105 7.30 -17.96 9.48
N LEU A 106 8.53 -18.15 9.97
CA LEU A 106 9.27 -17.08 10.63
C LEU A 106 9.68 -15.99 9.62
N LEU A 107 10.08 -16.38 8.41
CA LEU A 107 10.40 -15.46 7.33
C LEU A 107 9.17 -14.64 6.88
N GLU A 108 7.99 -15.26 6.83
CA GLU A 108 6.72 -14.56 6.58
C GLU A 108 6.45 -13.50 7.64
N LYS A 109 6.56 -13.87 8.93
CA LYS A 109 6.40 -12.94 10.05
C LYS A 109 7.45 -11.81 10.02
N PHE A 110 8.68 -12.12 9.63
CA PHE A 110 9.73 -11.12 9.45
C PHE A 110 9.34 -10.10 8.40
N VAL A 111 8.98 -10.55 7.19
CA VAL A 111 8.61 -9.65 6.09
C VAL A 111 7.37 -8.83 6.46
N GLU A 112 6.37 -9.44 7.09
CA GLU A 112 5.18 -8.71 7.55
C GLU A 112 5.57 -7.62 8.56
N SER A 113 6.43 -7.93 9.52
CA SER A 113 6.95 -6.94 10.49
C SER A 113 7.71 -5.82 9.79
N GLN A 114 8.57 -6.14 8.82
CA GLN A 114 9.31 -5.15 8.05
C GLN A 114 8.37 -4.25 7.23
N PHE A 115 7.31 -4.80 6.65
CA PHE A 115 6.33 -4.00 5.92
C PHE A 115 5.65 -2.95 6.80
N TYR A 116 5.38 -3.28 8.06
CA TYR A 116 4.85 -2.30 9.02
C TYR A 116 5.93 -1.30 9.48
N THR A 117 7.12 -1.79 9.83
CA THR A 117 8.20 -0.95 10.38
C THR A 117 8.75 0.02 9.34
N ALA A 118 8.94 -0.42 8.09
CA ALA A 118 9.37 0.42 6.98
C ALA A 118 8.24 1.26 6.36
N GLY A 119 7.00 1.14 6.86
CA GLY A 119 5.87 1.91 6.37
C GLY A 119 5.42 1.59 4.94
N VAL A 120 5.66 0.36 4.45
CA VAL A 120 5.34 -0.05 3.08
C VAL A 120 3.88 0.22 2.73
N TYR A 121 2.93 -0.11 3.62
CA TYR A 121 1.51 0.11 3.40
C TYR A 121 1.08 1.58 3.36
N GLN A 122 1.98 2.50 3.74
CA GLN A 122 1.77 3.95 3.60
C GLN A 122 2.39 4.49 2.31
N VAL A 123 3.51 3.91 1.89
CA VAL A 123 4.25 4.31 0.67
C VAL A 123 3.60 3.71 -0.57
N ALA A 124 3.20 2.44 -0.55
CA ALA A 124 2.67 1.71 -1.70
C ALA A 124 1.45 2.38 -2.39
N PRO A 125 0.46 2.96 -1.68
CA PRO A 125 -0.63 3.69 -2.33
C PRO A 125 -0.16 4.93 -3.10
N ARG A 126 0.89 5.59 -2.62
CA ARG A 126 1.48 6.76 -3.31
C ARG A 126 2.22 6.33 -4.58
N VAL A 127 2.97 5.23 -4.50
CA VAL A 127 3.64 4.61 -5.67
C VAL A 127 2.62 4.11 -6.69
N PHE A 128 1.48 3.59 -6.23
CA PHE A 128 0.38 3.23 -7.12
C PHE A 128 -0.20 4.45 -7.85
N LEU A 129 -0.39 5.56 -7.13
CA LEU A 129 -0.84 6.82 -7.74
C LEU A 129 0.17 7.33 -8.77
N ASP A 130 1.48 7.21 -8.50
CA ASP A 130 2.52 7.54 -9.48
C ASP A 130 2.41 6.69 -10.74
N ALA A 131 2.15 5.38 -10.60
CA ALA A 131 1.89 4.52 -11.75
C ALA A 131 0.66 4.97 -12.54
N CYS A 132 -0.41 5.41 -11.89
CA CYS A 132 -1.59 5.97 -12.57
C CYS A 132 -1.26 7.25 -13.35
N VAL A 133 -0.44 8.14 -12.79
CA VAL A 133 -0.16 9.47 -13.36
C VAL A 133 0.98 9.39 -14.38
N PHE A 134 2.09 8.75 -14.04
CA PHE A 134 3.33 8.74 -14.84
C PHE A 134 3.53 7.44 -15.64
N GLY A 135 2.64 6.46 -15.47
CA GLY A 135 2.76 5.14 -16.08
C GLY A 135 3.62 4.16 -15.29
N THR A 136 4.53 4.64 -14.46
CA THR A 136 5.43 3.82 -13.63
C THR A 136 5.55 4.45 -12.25
N GLY A 137 5.29 3.67 -11.22
CA GLY A 137 5.60 4.00 -9.83
C GLY A 137 6.83 3.24 -9.37
N ILE A 138 7.65 3.85 -8.53
CA ILE A 138 8.96 3.31 -8.14
C ILE A 138 9.11 3.38 -6.63
N MET A 139 9.65 2.31 -6.06
CA MET A 139 9.97 2.19 -4.65
C MET A 139 11.42 1.72 -4.53
N GLN A 140 12.23 2.39 -3.74
CA GLN A 140 13.60 1.95 -3.41
C GLN A 140 13.61 1.24 -2.08
N VAL A 141 14.40 0.18 -2.00
CA VAL A 141 14.68 -0.57 -0.77
C VAL A 141 16.17 -0.43 -0.46
N TYR A 142 16.49 -0.01 0.74
CA TYR A 142 17.87 0.12 1.21
C TYR A 142 17.93 -0.14 2.72
N TYR A 143 19.12 -0.19 3.28
CA TYR A 143 19.28 -0.35 4.72
C TYR A 143 20.23 0.73 5.28
N GLU A 144 19.91 1.18 6.49
CA GLU A 144 20.75 2.08 7.28
C GLU A 144 21.12 1.37 8.58
N GLY A 145 22.40 1.01 8.71
CA GLY A 145 22.86 0.19 9.83
C GLY A 145 22.15 -1.18 9.86
N THR A 146 21.26 -1.38 10.80
CA THR A 146 20.47 -2.63 10.95
C THR A 146 19.00 -2.47 10.56
N LYS A 147 18.59 -1.29 10.08
CA LYS A 147 17.21 -0.98 9.76
C LYS A 147 16.98 -1.02 8.25
N ILE A 148 15.98 -1.78 7.82
CA ILE A 148 15.51 -1.77 6.42
C ILE A 148 14.58 -0.58 6.22
N CYS A 149 14.86 0.22 5.20
CA CYS A 149 14.14 1.42 4.83
C CYS A 149 13.53 1.27 3.44
N VAL A 150 12.40 1.95 3.24
CA VAL A 150 11.69 2.00 1.97
C VAL A 150 11.30 3.43 1.68
N GLU A 151 11.60 3.90 0.47
CA GLU A 151 11.20 5.24 0.04
C GLU A 151 10.51 5.21 -1.34
N ARG A 152 9.61 6.17 -1.53
CA ARG A 152 9.02 6.46 -2.85
C ARG A 152 10.04 7.23 -3.67
N VAL A 153 10.23 6.81 -4.91
CA VAL A 153 11.11 7.47 -5.86
C VAL A 153 10.28 8.09 -6.97
N PHE A 154 10.53 9.35 -7.26
CA PHE A 154 9.86 10.02 -8.38
C PHE A 154 10.39 9.46 -9.72
N PRO A 155 9.52 9.10 -10.68
CA PRO A 155 9.97 8.50 -11.95
C PRO A 155 10.92 9.39 -12.76
N GLY A 156 10.92 10.71 -12.53
CA GLY A 156 11.85 11.66 -13.14
C GLY A 156 13.27 11.61 -12.58
N GLU A 157 13.50 10.95 -11.43
CA GLU A 157 14.83 10.75 -10.85
C GLU A 157 15.59 9.58 -11.48
N ILE A 158 14.88 8.64 -12.12
CA ILE A 158 15.46 7.41 -12.67
C ILE A 158 15.70 7.56 -14.17
N TYR A 159 16.91 7.20 -14.59
CA TYR A 159 17.38 7.25 -15.96
C TYR A 159 17.83 5.87 -16.41
N VAL A 160 17.31 5.42 -17.56
CA VAL A 160 17.55 4.10 -18.14
C VAL A 160 17.82 4.27 -19.64
N ASP A 161 18.79 3.55 -20.16
CA ASP A 161 19.00 3.50 -21.60
C ASP A 161 17.82 2.80 -22.28
N GLN A 162 17.07 3.58 -23.08
CA GLN A 162 15.88 3.10 -23.79
C GLN A 162 16.19 1.97 -24.77
N ALA A 163 17.39 1.95 -25.34
CA ALA A 163 17.81 0.90 -26.29
C ALA A 163 18.14 -0.41 -25.57
N GLU A 164 18.79 -0.32 -24.41
CA GLU A 164 19.07 -1.47 -23.55
C GLU A 164 17.80 -1.99 -22.87
N GLY A 165 16.95 -1.06 -22.41
CA GLY A 165 15.70 -1.36 -21.71
C GLY A 165 14.52 -1.76 -22.60
N VAL A 166 14.71 -1.98 -23.90
CA VAL A 166 13.63 -2.28 -24.87
C VAL A 166 12.71 -3.42 -24.42
N TYR A 167 13.25 -4.43 -23.77
CA TYR A 167 12.51 -5.58 -23.25
C TYR A 167 12.29 -5.53 -21.73
N GLY A 168 12.40 -4.35 -21.13
CA GLY A 168 12.10 -4.12 -19.71
C GLY A 168 13.20 -4.53 -18.73
N GLN A 169 14.37 -4.98 -19.19
CA GLN A 169 15.48 -5.46 -18.36
C GLN A 169 16.81 -4.78 -18.73
N PRO A 170 17.00 -3.50 -18.34
CA PRO A 170 18.29 -2.83 -18.52
C PRO A 170 19.33 -3.43 -17.56
N ARG A 171 20.61 -3.34 -17.92
CA ARG A 171 21.71 -3.71 -17.03
C ARG A 171 22.33 -2.52 -16.31
N GLN A 172 22.00 -1.31 -16.78
CA GLN A 172 22.46 -0.06 -16.19
C GLN A 172 21.27 0.78 -15.78
N MET A 173 21.39 1.45 -14.64
CA MET A 173 20.39 2.37 -14.12
C MET A 173 21.10 3.48 -13.36
N TYR A 174 20.54 4.68 -13.48
CA TYR A 174 21.05 5.86 -12.81
C TYR A 174 19.91 6.52 -12.05
N ARG A 175 20.19 6.99 -10.83
CA ARG A 175 19.27 7.81 -10.05
C ARG A 175 19.89 9.16 -9.77
N ARG A 176 19.21 10.22 -10.14
CA ARG A 176 19.56 11.61 -9.81
C ARG A 176 18.90 12.02 -8.50
N LYS A 177 19.66 12.61 -7.61
CA LYS A 177 19.16 13.25 -6.38
C LYS A 177 19.74 14.63 -6.24
N TYR A 178 18.98 15.55 -5.65
CA TYR A 178 19.50 16.83 -5.15
C TYR A 178 19.60 16.74 -3.63
N ILE A 179 20.81 16.85 -3.12
CA ILE A 179 21.11 16.69 -1.69
C ILE A 179 21.72 18.00 -1.18
N ASN A 180 21.31 18.45 0.02
CA ASN A 180 21.92 19.60 0.68
C ASN A 180 23.42 19.34 0.89
N ARG A 181 24.26 20.31 0.53
CA ARG A 181 25.71 20.24 0.67
C ARG A 181 26.16 19.89 2.10
N ASP A 182 25.55 20.49 3.11
CA ASP A 182 25.87 20.19 4.51
C ASP A 182 25.58 18.75 4.90
N VAL A 183 24.45 18.19 4.42
CA VAL A 183 24.10 16.77 4.65
C VAL A 183 25.10 15.86 3.94
N LEU A 184 25.51 16.23 2.73
CA LEU A 184 26.45 15.42 1.96
C LEU A 184 27.86 15.43 2.61
N LEU A 185 28.26 16.56 3.20
CA LEU A 185 29.51 16.68 3.97
C LEU A 185 29.49 15.79 5.21
N GLU A 186 28.36 15.66 5.89
CA GLU A 186 28.21 14.77 7.04
C GLU A 186 28.23 13.29 6.62
N MET A 187 27.61 12.96 5.48
CA MET A 187 27.60 11.59 4.96
C MET A 187 28.97 11.13 4.44
N PHE A 188 29.75 12.05 3.82
CA PHE A 188 31.04 11.75 3.18
C PHE A 188 32.15 12.72 3.62
N PRO A 189 32.56 12.68 4.89
CA PRO A 189 33.56 13.65 5.42
C PRO A 189 34.92 13.55 4.72
N ASP A 190 35.28 12.37 4.22
CA ASP A 190 36.55 12.14 3.50
C ASP A 190 36.63 12.85 2.14
N HIS A 191 35.49 13.30 1.60
CA HIS A 191 35.35 13.94 0.29
C HIS A 191 35.01 15.44 0.38
N GLU A 192 35.29 16.11 1.53
CA GLU A 192 34.93 17.50 1.77
C GLU A 192 35.40 18.44 0.64
N GLY A 193 36.63 18.30 0.14
CA GLY A 193 37.16 19.14 -0.94
C GLY A 193 36.35 19.06 -2.22
N LEU A 194 35.92 17.85 -2.60
CA LEU A 194 35.11 17.59 -3.78
C LEU A 194 33.70 18.18 -3.62
N ILE A 195 33.08 17.95 -2.47
CA ILE A 195 31.70 18.40 -2.21
C ILE A 195 31.62 19.94 -2.16
N ARG A 196 32.65 20.60 -1.62
CA ARG A 196 32.69 22.07 -1.56
C ARG A 196 32.84 22.73 -2.93
N THR A 197 33.48 22.06 -3.90
CA THR A 197 33.73 22.58 -5.25
C THR A 197 32.65 22.16 -6.25
N ALA A 198 31.75 21.24 -5.88
CA ALA A 198 30.68 20.76 -6.76
C ALA A 198 29.69 21.89 -7.08
N ASP A 199 29.25 21.90 -8.35
CA ASP A 199 28.28 22.87 -8.85
C ASP A 199 26.86 22.56 -8.32
N GLY A 200 26.04 23.59 -8.18
CA GLY A 200 24.64 23.48 -7.82
C GLY A 200 23.77 22.89 -8.94
N PRO A 201 22.43 22.87 -8.76
CA PRO A 201 21.50 22.36 -9.77
C PRO A 201 21.66 23.10 -11.10
N SER A 202 21.45 22.36 -12.20
CA SER A 202 21.51 22.95 -13.54
C SER A 202 20.47 24.07 -13.72
N ASP A 203 20.82 25.09 -14.51
CA ASP A 203 19.94 26.22 -14.86
C ASP A 203 18.77 25.82 -15.79
N ASP A 204 18.37 24.55 -15.88
CA ASP A 204 17.26 24.11 -16.71
C ASP A 204 15.93 24.69 -16.19
N PRO A 205 15.25 25.56 -16.95
CA PRO A 205 13.98 26.15 -16.54
C PRO A 205 12.85 25.13 -16.32
N GLN A 206 13.03 23.91 -16.78
CA GLN A 206 12.06 22.83 -16.65
C GLN A 206 12.26 22.01 -15.37
N ASP A 207 13.41 22.20 -14.68
CA ASP A 207 13.66 21.49 -13.42
C ASP A 207 12.80 22.08 -12.30
N LEU A 208 11.99 21.24 -11.67
CA LEU A 208 11.08 21.64 -10.58
C LEU A 208 11.83 22.00 -9.29
N GLU A 209 13.07 21.57 -9.17
CA GLU A 209 13.89 21.66 -7.94
C GLU A 209 14.88 22.83 -7.99
N ARG A 210 14.79 23.65 -9.05
CA ARG A 210 15.70 24.78 -9.30
C ARG A 210 15.70 25.83 -8.19
N ASP A 211 14.52 26.18 -7.66
CA ASP A 211 14.36 27.25 -6.67
C ASP A 211 14.38 26.66 -5.25
N SER A 212 15.56 26.36 -4.73
CA SER A 212 15.75 25.92 -3.35
C SER A 212 16.32 27.05 -2.48
N THR A 213 15.88 27.11 -1.21
CA THR A 213 16.46 28.01 -0.20
C THR A 213 17.75 27.45 0.41
N VAL A 214 18.10 26.20 0.09
CA VAL A 214 19.30 25.51 0.55
C VAL A 214 20.23 25.22 -0.62
N ASP A 215 21.52 25.19 -0.33
CA ASP A 215 22.57 24.87 -1.30
C ASP A 215 22.54 23.36 -1.59
N GLN A 216 21.94 23.00 -2.73
CA GLN A 216 21.79 21.62 -3.18
C GLN A 216 22.84 21.29 -4.24
N ILE A 217 23.26 20.03 -4.24
CA ILE A 217 24.19 19.47 -5.23
C ILE A 217 23.49 18.34 -5.97
N GLU A 218 23.71 18.25 -7.28
CA GLU A 218 23.28 17.11 -8.09
C GLU A 218 24.19 15.90 -7.80
N VAL A 219 23.61 14.84 -7.26
CA VAL A 219 24.29 13.58 -6.95
C VAL A 219 23.69 12.50 -7.84
N VAL A 220 24.52 11.70 -8.47
CA VAL A 220 24.09 10.59 -9.31
C VAL A 220 24.54 9.28 -8.69
N GLU A 221 23.58 8.41 -8.42
CA GLU A 221 23.81 7.01 -8.06
C GLU A 221 23.75 6.18 -9.34
N ALA A 222 24.78 5.39 -9.65
CA ALA A 222 24.85 4.56 -10.83
C ALA A 222 25.03 3.09 -10.47
N TRP A 223 24.22 2.23 -11.07
CA TRP A 223 24.27 0.78 -10.91
C TRP A 223 24.56 0.10 -12.25
N HIS A 224 25.42 -0.91 -12.21
CA HIS A 224 25.59 -1.89 -13.26
C HIS A 224 25.39 -3.28 -12.68
N LEU A 225 24.46 -4.05 -13.25
CA LEU A 225 24.22 -5.45 -12.86
C LEU A 225 25.29 -6.37 -13.45
N PRO A 226 25.64 -7.47 -12.77
CA PRO A 226 26.57 -8.47 -13.31
C PRO A 226 26.20 -8.88 -14.73
N SER A 227 27.18 -8.94 -15.63
CA SER A 227 26.95 -9.27 -17.05
C SER A 227 26.47 -10.70 -17.27
N GLY A 228 26.61 -11.58 -16.28
CA GLY A 228 26.16 -12.97 -16.32
C GLY A 228 26.14 -13.61 -14.94
N PRO A 229 25.64 -14.85 -14.80
CA PRO A 229 25.46 -15.51 -13.50
C PRO A 229 26.77 -15.70 -12.70
N ASN A 230 27.91 -15.75 -13.36
CA ASN A 230 29.24 -15.91 -12.75
C ASN A 230 30.13 -14.68 -12.96
N ALA A 231 29.57 -13.57 -13.42
CA ALA A 231 30.34 -12.35 -13.64
C ALA A 231 30.45 -11.57 -12.32
N THR A 232 31.61 -10.98 -12.10
CA THR A 232 31.91 -10.15 -10.91
C THR A 232 32.07 -8.66 -11.28
N ASP A 233 31.50 -8.27 -12.41
CA ASP A 233 31.59 -6.90 -12.95
C ASP A 233 30.40 -6.01 -12.51
N GLY A 234 29.52 -6.50 -11.65
CA GLY A 234 28.48 -5.70 -11.05
C GLY A 234 29.06 -4.62 -10.14
N ARG A 235 28.58 -3.39 -10.26
CA ARG A 235 29.15 -2.23 -9.58
C ARG A 235 28.09 -1.19 -9.24
N HIS A 236 28.20 -0.60 -8.06
CA HIS A 236 27.44 0.57 -7.63
C HIS A 236 28.39 1.70 -7.30
N CYS A 237 28.07 2.91 -7.74
CA CYS A 237 28.84 4.10 -7.35
C CYS A 237 27.92 5.31 -7.15
N ILE A 238 28.35 6.18 -6.23
CA ILE A 238 27.76 7.49 -5.98
C ILE A 238 28.78 8.52 -6.47
N ILE A 239 28.36 9.35 -7.41
CA ILE A 239 29.25 10.28 -8.12
C ILE A 239 28.69 11.71 -8.10
N LEU A 240 29.63 12.65 -8.15
CA LEU A 240 29.42 14.04 -8.53
C LEU A 240 30.07 14.29 -9.89
N ASP A 241 29.81 15.44 -10.49
CA ASP A 241 30.48 15.84 -11.73
C ASP A 241 32.02 15.80 -11.61
N GLY A 242 32.57 16.21 -10.45
CA GLY A 242 34.00 16.24 -10.20
C GLY A 242 34.63 14.96 -9.64
N GLY A 243 33.90 13.93 -9.27
CA GLY A 243 34.50 12.71 -8.69
C GLY A 243 33.55 11.70 -8.08
N THR A 244 34.13 10.62 -7.57
CA THR A 244 33.39 9.53 -6.92
C THR A 244 33.36 9.73 -5.41
N LEU A 245 32.17 9.66 -4.79
CA LEU A 245 31.98 9.71 -3.34
C LEU A 245 32.01 8.33 -2.70
N HIS A 246 31.40 7.34 -3.35
CA HIS A 246 31.30 5.96 -2.87
C HIS A 246 31.34 4.99 -4.02
N GLU A 247 31.92 3.83 -3.78
CA GLU A 247 31.98 2.75 -4.73
C GLU A 247 31.95 1.41 -4.01
N GLU A 248 31.10 0.49 -4.49
CA GLU A 248 31.04 -0.87 -3.99
C GLU A 248 30.75 -1.88 -5.11
N PRO A 249 31.16 -3.16 -4.97
CA PRO A 249 30.73 -4.23 -5.86
C PRO A 249 29.23 -4.48 -5.68
N TRP A 250 28.52 -4.73 -6.78
CA TRP A 250 27.09 -5.07 -6.77
C TRP A 250 26.92 -6.54 -7.18
N GLU A 251 26.57 -7.37 -6.21
CA GLU A 251 26.49 -8.82 -6.40
C GLU A 251 25.11 -9.30 -6.83
N TYR A 252 24.11 -8.41 -6.74
CA TYR A 252 22.71 -8.76 -7.03
C TYR A 252 22.40 -8.68 -8.52
N ASP A 253 21.50 -9.57 -8.98
CA ASP A 253 20.96 -9.61 -10.34
C ASP A 253 19.78 -8.65 -10.57
N TYR A 254 19.53 -7.75 -9.62
CA TYR A 254 18.45 -6.75 -9.63
C TYR A 254 18.93 -5.42 -9.06
N PHE A 255 18.21 -4.34 -9.42
CA PHE A 255 18.41 -3.03 -8.84
C PHE A 255 17.69 -2.89 -7.49
N PRO A 256 18.11 -1.99 -6.60
CA PRO A 256 17.44 -1.75 -5.32
C PRO A 256 16.10 -1.02 -5.49
N PHE A 257 15.44 -1.21 -6.62
CA PHE A 257 14.18 -0.59 -6.99
C PHE A 257 13.14 -1.65 -7.32
N VAL A 258 11.91 -1.39 -6.91
CA VAL A 258 10.74 -2.15 -7.31
C VAL A 258 9.86 -1.26 -8.18
N PHE A 259 9.50 -1.76 -9.35
CA PHE A 259 8.74 -1.02 -10.35
C PHE A 259 7.31 -1.53 -10.44
N LEU A 260 6.36 -0.59 -10.36
CA LEU A 260 4.95 -0.82 -10.64
C LEU A 260 4.57 -0.12 -11.94
N ARG A 261 4.25 -0.86 -12.98
CA ARG A 261 3.75 -0.30 -14.24
C ARG A 261 2.23 -0.37 -14.26
N TRP A 262 1.59 0.75 -14.59
CA TRP A 262 0.14 0.78 -14.80
C TRP A 262 -0.26 -0.09 -16.00
N SER A 263 0.35 0.17 -17.13
CA SER A 263 0.24 -0.62 -18.35
C SER A 263 1.61 -0.72 -19.00
N GLU A 264 1.99 -1.91 -19.44
CA GLU A 264 3.26 -2.10 -20.14
C GLU A 264 3.14 -1.61 -21.59
N ARG A 265 4.14 -0.89 -22.04
CA ARG A 265 4.27 -0.54 -23.47
C ARG A 265 4.71 -1.77 -24.25
N LEU A 266 4.30 -1.87 -25.51
CA LEU A 266 4.76 -2.94 -26.40
C LEU A 266 6.30 -2.91 -26.60
N ARG A 267 6.92 -1.76 -26.37
CA ARG A 267 8.36 -1.55 -26.49
C ARG A 267 8.82 -0.47 -25.52
N GLY A 268 9.88 -0.73 -24.78
CA GLY A 268 10.51 0.22 -23.86
C GLY A 268 10.42 -0.23 -22.41
N PHE A 269 11.13 0.48 -21.56
CA PHE A 269 11.20 0.20 -20.12
C PHE A 269 10.00 0.79 -19.34
N TRP A 270 9.56 1.98 -19.74
CA TRP A 270 8.55 2.75 -19.03
C TRP A 270 7.13 2.31 -19.35
N GLY A 271 6.26 2.35 -18.35
CA GLY A 271 4.84 2.10 -18.52
C GLY A 271 4.08 3.29 -19.15
N MET A 272 2.81 3.07 -19.46
CA MET A 272 1.85 4.07 -19.87
C MET A 272 0.80 4.23 -18.78
N GLY A 273 0.49 5.49 -18.39
CA GLY A 273 -0.43 5.80 -17.30
C GLY A 273 -1.79 6.28 -17.78
N LEU A 274 -2.77 6.25 -16.88
CA LEU A 274 -4.11 6.80 -17.14
C LEU A 274 -4.08 8.29 -17.53
N ALA A 275 -3.20 9.08 -16.91
CA ALA A 275 -3.07 10.50 -17.24
C ALA A 275 -2.62 10.70 -18.68
N GLU A 276 -1.73 9.86 -19.21
CA GLU A 276 -1.30 9.90 -20.61
C GLU A 276 -2.46 9.58 -21.54
N GLU A 277 -3.22 8.52 -21.26
CA GLU A 277 -4.39 8.12 -22.07
C GLU A 277 -5.47 9.20 -22.10
N LEU A 278 -5.67 9.92 -21.00
CA LEU A 278 -6.71 10.92 -20.84
C LEU A 278 -6.26 12.34 -21.21
N THR A 279 -4.96 12.58 -21.42
CA THR A 279 -4.39 13.92 -21.65
C THR A 279 -5.07 14.64 -22.79
N GLY A 280 -5.29 13.98 -23.93
CA GLY A 280 -5.92 14.60 -25.09
C GLY A 280 -7.34 15.07 -24.81
N ILE A 281 -8.13 14.24 -24.14
CA ILE A 281 -9.52 14.57 -23.77
C ILE A 281 -9.55 15.67 -22.72
N GLN A 282 -8.70 15.60 -21.70
CA GLN A 282 -8.64 16.61 -20.64
C GLN A 282 -8.29 17.99 -21.18
N VAL A 283 -7.33 18.05 -22.07
CA VAL A 283 -6.93 19.31 -22.74
C VAL A 283 -8.09 19.89 -23.56
N GLU A 284 -8.83 19.06 -24.27
CA GLU A 284 -9.98 19.54 -25.07
C GLU A 284 -11.15 19.99 -24.17
N ILE A 285 -11.44 19.28 -23.09
CA ILE A 285 -12.41 19.71 -22.05
C ILE A 285 -12.01 21.10 -21.53
N ASN A 286 -10.75 21.28 -21.15
CA ASN A 286 -10.26 22.55 -20.62
C ASN A 286 -10.42 23.70 -21.65
N LYS A 287 -10.09 23.44 -22.91
CA LYS A 287 -10.28 24.43 -24.00
C LYS A 287 -11.75 24.83 -24.21
N LEU A 288 -12.65 23.83 -24.17
CA LEU A 288 -14.08 24.09 -24.32
C LEU A 288 -14.63 24.90 -23.15
N LEU A 289 -14.25 24.58 -21.92
CA LEU A 289 -14.67 25.32 -20.73
C LEU A 289 -14.24 26.77 -20.78
N ILE A 290 -13.02 27.07 -21.23
CA ILE A 290 -12.55 28.45 -21.40
C ILE A 290 -13.35 29.17 -22.47
N LYS A 291 -13.65 28.50 -23.59
CA LYS A 291 -14.50 29.11 -24.66
C LYS A 291 -15.90 29.40 -24.14
N ILE A 292 -16.49 28.46 -23.39
CA ILE A 292 -17.81 28.61 -22.76
C ILE A 292 -17.79 29.79 -21.76
N GLN A 293 -16.80 29.87 -20.88
CA GLN A 293 -16.67 30.93 -19.89
C GLN A 293 -16.52 32.30 -20.56
N ARG A 294 -15.69 32.42 -21.61
CA ARG A 294 -15.55 33.64 -22.39
C ARG A 294 -16.85 34.04 -23.12
N ALA A 295 -17.55 33.04 -23.66
CA ALA A 295 -18.83 33.32 -24.31
C ALA A 295 -19.88 33.84 -23.31
N PHE A 296 -19.95 33.27 -22.10
CA PHE A 296 -20.83 33.78 -21.05
C PHE A 296 -20.47 35.21 -20.63
N GLN A 297 -19.19 35.54 -20.52
CA GLN A 297 -18.74 36.92 -20.24
C GLN A 297 -19.18 37.89 -21.34
N LEU A 298 -19.07 37.50 -22.61
CA LEU A 298 -19.51 38.32 -23.75
C LEU A 298 -21.03 38.42 -23.81
N LEU A 299 -21.78 37.37 -23.48
CA LEU A 299 -23.25 37.38 -23.42
C LEU A 299 -23.79 38.30 -22.32
N ALA A 300 -23.07 38.41 -21.21
CA ALA A 300 -23.45 39.28 -20.09
C ALA A 300 -23.37 40.77 -20.43
N VAL A 301 -22.66 41.14 -21.48
CA VAL A 301 -22.49 42.54 -21.92
C VAL A 301 -23.12 42.74 -23.32
N PRO A 302 -24.38 43.16 -23.39
CA PRO A 302 -25.04 43.42 -24.68
C PRO A 302 -24.37 44.56 -25.42
N TRP A 303 -24.41 44.51 -26.73
CA TRP A 303 -23.94 45.61 -27.56
C TRP A 303 -24.96 46.72 -27.57
N VAL A 304 -24.54 47.93 -27.26
CA VAL A 304 -25.35 49.13 -27.39
C VAL A 304 -24.95 49.85 -28.67
N LEU A 305 -25.84 49.84 -29.66
CA LEU A 305 -25.67 50.54 -30.92
C LEU A 305 -26.16 51.98 -30.75
N VAL A 306 -25.27 52.91 -30.94
CA VAL A 306 -25.57 54.36 -30.86
C VAL A 306 -25.33 54.99 -32.20
N GLU A 307 -26.28 55.77 -32.68
CA GLU A 307 -26.18 56.46 -33.97
C GLU A 307 -25.01 57.45 -33.96
N ALA A 308 -24.26 57.49 -35.07
CA ALA A 308 -23.19 58.47 -35.27
C ALA A 308 -23.77 59.90 -35.25
N GLY A 309 -23.34 60.73 -34.29
CA GLY A 309 -23.89 62.07 -34.09
C GLY A 309 -24.85 62.21 -32.93
N SER A 310 -25.24 61.13 -32.28
CA SER A 310 -26.02 61.20 -31.06
C SER A 310 -25.23 61.88 -29.91
N LYS A 311 -25.96 62.64 -29.06
CA LYS A 311 -25.37 63.30 -27.88
C LYS A 311 -25.09 62.34 -26.72
N ILE A 312 -25.32 61.04 -26.87
CA ILE A 312 -25.07 60.04 -25.86
C ILE A 312 -23.56 59.83 -25.68
N LYS A 313 -23.04 60.11 -24.50
CA LYS A 313 -21.65 59.84 -24.12
C LYS A 313 -21.56 58.49 -23.42
N LYS A 314 -20.42 57.79 -23.53
CA LYS A 314 -20.13 56.51 -22.87
C LYS A 314 -20.40 56.54 -21.35
N ALA A 315 -20.20 57.70 -20.72
CA ALA A 315 -20.46 57.91 -19.29
C ALA A 315 -21.96 57.84 -18.91
N HIS A 316 -22.89 58.03 -19.89
CA HIS A 316 -24.32 57.89 -19.63
C HIS A 316 -24.80 56.43 -19.59
N LEU A 317 -24.01 55.49 -20.14
CA LEU A 317 -24.29 54.06 -20.15
C LEU A 317 -23.57 53.41 -18.95
N ASN A 318 -24.08 53.67 -17.76
CA ASN A 318 -23.58 53.08 -16.52
C ASN A 318 -24.60 52.07 -15.94
N ASN A 319 -24.18 51.26 -14.99
CA ASN A 319 -25.04 50.27 -14.33
C ASN A 319 -25.96 50.85 -13.22
N GLN A 320 -26.23 52.15 -13.28
CA GLN A 320 -27.05 52.83 -12.25
C GLN A 320 -28.53 52.51 -12.46
N ILE A 321 -29.16 51.90 -11.46
CA ILE A 321 -30.57 51.54 -11.53
C ILE A 321 -31.41 52.82 -11.58
N GLY A 322 -32.30 52.91 -12.60
CA GLY A 322 -33.15 54.07 -12.78
C GLY A 322 -32.47 55.29 -13.43
N ALA A 323 -31.29 55.10 -14.08
CA ALA A 323 -30.61 56.18 -14.78
C ALA A 323 -31.45 56.70 -15.96
N ILE A 324 -31.63 58.03 -16.01
CA ILE A 324 -32.30 58.72 -17.11
C ILE A 324 -31.21 59.13 -18.12
N ILE A 325 -31.27 58.56 -19.31
CA ILE A 325 -30.30 58.84 -20.39
C ILE A 325 -30.93 59.83 -21.38
N PRO A 326 -30.49 61.10 -21.44
CA PRO A 326 -30.94 62.02 -22.46
C PRO A 326 -30.38 61.61 -23.80
N TYR A 327 -31.22 61.46 -24.82
CA TYR A 327 -30.82 61.18 -26.18
C TYR A 327 -31.43 62.14 -27.16
N SER A 328 -30.84 62.23 -28.35
CA SER A 328 -31.32 63.04 -29.45
C SER A 328 -31.13 62.23 -30.76
N GLY A 329 -32.15 62.15 -31.58
CA GLY A 329 -32.17 61.24 -32.73
C GLY A 329 -32.78 59.86 -32.41
N THR A 330 -32.28 58.84 -33.08
CA THR A 330 -32.74 57.48 -32.89
C THR A 330 -32.27 56.93 -31.49
N PRO A 331 -33.17 56.33 -30.70
CA PRO A 331 -32.79 55.80 -29.42
C PRO A 331 -31.75 54.67 -29.55
N PRO A 332 -30.83 54.50 -28.58
CA PRO A 332 -29.84 53.44 -28.63
C PRO A 332 -30.52 52.08 -28.66
N VAL A 333 -30.06 51.20 -29.53
CA VAL A 333 -30.56 49.83 -29.65
C VAL A 333 -29.64 48.91 -28.92
N VAL A 334 -30.19 48.26 -27.90
CA VAL A 334 -29.48 47.18 -27.17
C VAL A 334 -29.63 45.89 -27.99
N ARG A 335 -28.55 45.37 -28.50
CA ARG A 335 -28.53 44.13 -29.27
C ARG A 335 -27.94 43.03 -28.40
N PRO A 336 -28.74 42.05 -27.96
CA PRO A 336 -28.20 40.91 -27.24
C PRO A 336 -27.26 40.11 -28.15
N ASN A 337 -26.17 39.63 -27.60
CA ASN A 337 -25.27 38.75 -28.31
C ASN A 337 -25.98 37.42 -28.59
N GLN A 338 -25.57 36.75 -29.68
CA GLN A 338 -26.13 35.45 -30.04
C GLN A 338 -25.79 34.43 -28.93
N THR A 339 -26.77 33.61 -28.58
CA THR A 339 -26.58 32.53 -27.63
C THR A 339 -25.65 31.47 -28.20
N MET A 340 -24.85 30.86 -27.34
CA MET A 340 -23.98 29.75 -27.70
C MET A 340 -24.80 28.55 -28.16
N SER A 341 -24.35 27.85 -29.22
CA SER A 341 -25.05 26.64 -29.69
C SER A 341 -25.13 25.57 -28.62
N PRO A 342 -26.30 24.96 -28.38
CA PRO A 342 -26.46 23.82 -27.48
C PRO A 342 -25.52 22.63 -27.80
N GLU A 343 -25.09 22.52 -29.06
CA GLU A 343 -24.17 21.45 -29.49
C GLU A 343 -22.82 21.48 -28.76
N VAL A 344 -22.34 22.66 -28.32
CA VAL A 344 -21.09 22.80 -27.60
C VAL A 344 -21.18 22.12 -26.23
N PHE A 345 -22.32 22.29 -25.55
CA PHE A 345 -22.56 21.64 -24.26
C PHE A 345 -22.75 20.14 -24.43
N ALA A 346 -23.46 19.70 -25.49
CA ALA A 346 -23.61 18.28 -25.80
C ALA A 346 -22.27 17.64 -26.19
N HIS A 347 -21.37 18.37 -26.82
CA HIS A 347 -20.02 17.91 -27.13
C HIS A 347 -19.16 17.77 -25.86
N LEU A 348 -19.20 18.75 -24.96
CA LEU A 348 -18.52 18.70 -23.67
C LEU A 348 -18.99 17.47 -22.84
N ASP A 349 -20.30 17.23 -22.76
CA ASP A 349 -20.85 16.09 -22.05
C ASP A 349 -20.42 14.74 -22.67
N ARG A 350 -20.36 14.66 -24.00
CA ARG A 350 -19.82 13.48 -24.70
C ARG A 350 -18.35 13.24 -24.39
N LEU A 351 -17.50 14.27 -24.38
CA LEU A 351 -16.08 14.14 -24.02
C LEU A 351 -15.93 13.67 -22.58
N TYR A 352 -16.73 14.23 -21.69
CA TYR A 352 -16.73 13.83 -20.28
C TYR A 352 -17.08 12.36 -20.11
N ARG A 353 -18.15 11.88 -20.75
CA ARG A 353 -18.52 10.44 -20.70
C ARG A 353 -17.45 9.54 -21.32
N ARG A 354 -16.91 9.94 -22.49
CA ARG A 354 -15.85 9.17 -23.15
C ARG A 354 -14.59 9.02 -22.32
N ALA A 355 -14.23 10.01 -21.54
CA ALA A 355 -13.08 9.93 -20.65
C ALA A 355 -13.23 8.78 -19.62
N TYR A 356 -14.41 8.64 -19.03
CA TYR A 356 -14.68 7.54 -18.10
C TYR A 356 -14.76 6.18 -18.79
N GLU A 357 -15.31 6.14 -20.01
CA GLU A 357 -15.34 4.91 -20.82
C GLU A 357 -13.94 4.41 -21.16
N ILE A 358 -13.04 5.30 -21.56
CA ILE A 358 -11.63 4.97 -21.84
C ILE A 358 -10.93 4.48 -20.58
N ALA A 359 -11.07 5.21 -19.48
CA ALA A 359 -10.47 4.83 -18.21
C ALA A 359 -11.05 3.54 -17.61
N GLY A 360 -12.24 3.11 -18.06
CA GLY A 360 -12.92 1.94 -17.51
C GLY A 360 -13.49 2.13 -16.12
N VAL A 361 -13.63 3.38 -15.71
CA VAL A 361 -14.24 3.76 -14.44
C VAL A 361 -15.64 4.29 -14.72
N SER A 362 -16.62 3.81 -14.02
CA SER A 362 -17.97 4.35 -14.11
C SER A 362 -17.99 5.78 -13.53
N GLN A 363 -18.61 6.71 -14.24
CA GLN A 363 -18.84 8.07 -13.75
C GLN A 363 -19.60 8.06 -12.41
N LEU A 364 -20.50 7.10 -12.21
CA LEU A 364 -21.26 6.92 -10.98
C LEU A 364 -20.37 6.48 -9.83
N SER A 365 -19.37 5.61 -10.09
CA SER A 365 -18.37 5.20 -9.11
C SER A 365 -17.47 6.38 -8.70
N ALA A 366 -17.03 7.17 -9.66
CA ALA A 366 -16.21 8.34 -9.39
C ALA A 366 -16.97 9.44 -8.62
N ALA A 367 -18.28 9.58 -8.85
CA ALA A 367 -19.16 10.50 -8.14
C ALA A 367 -19.75 9.93 -6.85
N SER A 368 -19.44 8.67 -6.51
CA SER A 368 -20.02 7.93 -5.36
C SER A 368 -21.56 7.88 -5.39
N LEU A 369 -22.16 7.89 -6.58
CA LEU A 369 -23.60 7.82 -6.78
C LEU A 369 -24.03 6.37 -6.99
N LYS A 370 -25.24 6.03 -6.49
CA LYS A 370 -25.85 4.73 -6.76
C LYS A 370 -26.42 4.71 -8.18
N PRO A 371 -26.10 3.69 -9.01
CA PRO A 371 -26.71 3.57 -10.34
C PRO A 371 -28.23 3.45 -10.25
N ALA A 372 -28.95 4.14 -11.13
CA ALA A 372 -30.39 4.04 -11.20
C ALA A 372 -30.81 2.63 -11.63
N GLY A 373 -31.80 2.04 -10.96
CA GLY A 373 -32.31 0.70 -11.26
C GLY A 373 -31.57 -0.45 -10.56
N LEU A 374 -30.50 -0.20 -9.82
CA LEU A 374 -29.79 -1.21 -9.03
C LEU A 374 -30.19 -1.11 -7.54
N GLU A 375 -31.35 -1.67 -7.20
CA GLU A 375 -31.87 -1.59 -5.81
C GLU A 375 -31.40 -2.75 -4.92
N SER A 376 -31.05 -3.88 -5.52
CA SER A 376 -30.61 -5.08 -4.81
C SER A 376 -29.12 -5.01 -4.48
N GLY A 377 -28.74 -5.43 -3.25
CA GLY A 377 -27.34 -5.54 -2.85
C GLY A 377 -26.53 -6.54 -3.69
N VAL A 378 -27.18 -7.53 -4.29
CA VAL A 378 -26.57 -8.50 -5.22
C VAL A 378 -26.23 -7.82 -6.54
N ALA A 379 -27.17 -7.09 -7.15
CA ALA A 379 -26.94 -6.38 -8.40
C ALA A 379 -25.85 -5.31 -8.29
N LEU A 380 -25.74 -4.63 -7.13
CA LEU A 380 -24.64 -3.70 -6.87
C LEU A 380 -23.27 -4.40 -6.77
N ARG A 381 -23.22 -5.62 -6.23
CA ARG A 381 -21.99 -6.43 -6.19
C ARG A 381 -21.57 -6.86 -7.58
N GLU A 382 -22.48 -7.45 -8.36
CA GLU A 382 -22.21 -7.85 -9.75
C GLU A 382 -21.70 -6.67 -10.59
N TYR A 383 -22.31 -5.50 -10.42
CA TYR A 383 -21.85 -4.28 -11.09
C TYR A 383 -20.41 -3.89 -10.69
N ASN A 384 -20.09 -3.93 -9.40
CA ASN A 384 -18.74 -3.68 -8.92
C ASN A 384 -17.74 -4.74 -9.36
N ASP A 385 -18.16 -5.99 -9.50
CA ASP A 385 -17.31 -7.09 -9.94
C ASP A 385 -16.93 -6.93 -11.42
N ILE A 386 -17.88 -6.59 -12.29
CA ILE A 386 -17.63 -6.30 -13.71
C ILE A 386 -16.64 -5.13 -13.87
N GLU A 387 -16.82 -4.05 -13.10
CA GLU A 387 -15.90 -2.91 -13.13
C GLU A 387 -14.51 -3.29 -12.61
N SER A 388 -14.43 -4.21 -11.63
CA SER A 388 -13.16 -4.66 -11.03
C SER A 388 -12.37 -5.59 -11.95
N GLU A 389 -13.01 -6.39 -12.80
CA GLU A 389 -12.35 -7.29 -13.76
C GLU A 389 -11.42 -6.53 -14.72
N ARG A 390 -11.79 -5.32 -15.12
CA ARG A 390 -10.98 -4.50 -16.02
C ARG A 390 -9.63 -4.11 -15.41
N PHE A 391 -9.53 -4.04 -14.09
CA PHE A 391 -8.31 -3.70 -13.37
C PHE A 391 -7.55 -4.92 -12.83
N ALA A 392 -7.97 -6.14 -13.22
CA ALA A 392 -7.37 -7.37 -12.72
C ALA A 392 -5.86 -7.47 -13.01
N LEU A 393 -5.42 -7.02 -14.20
CA LEU A 393 -4.00 -7.01 -14.57
C LEU A 393 -3.19 -6.04 -13.71
N VAL A 394 -3.72 -4.83 -13.50
CA VAL A 394 -3.06 -3.82 -12.67
C VAL A 394 -3.02 -4.26 -11.20
N SER A 395 -4.08 -4.90 -10.72
CA SER A 395 -4.12 -5.48 -9.38
C SER A 395 -3.05 -6.56 -9.21
N ARG A 396 -2.87 -7.42 -10.22
CA ARG A 396 -1.81 -8.44 -10.23
C ARG A 396 -0.41 -7.81 -10.24
N SER A 397 -0.19 -6.75 -11.02
CA SER A 397 1.09 -6.02 -11.03
C SER A 397 1.37 -5.40 -9.67
N TYR A 398 0.34 -4.89 -8.98
CA TYR A 398 0.45 -4.38 -7.62
C TYR A 398 0.82 -5.48 -6.60
N GLU A 399 0.22 -6.66 -6.70
CA GLU A 399 0.60 -7.82 -5.88
C GLU A 399 2.04 -8.27 -6.17
N GLN A 400 2.46 -8.27 -7.43
CA GLN A 400 3.82 -8.63 -7.83
C GLN A 400 4.85 -7.65 -7.25
N MET A 401 4.53 -6.36 -7.18
CA MET A 401 5.38 -5.37 -6.51
C MET A 401 5.67 -5.78 -5.06
N PHE A 402 4.69 -6.26 -4.31
CA PHE A 402 4.90 -6.74 -2.94
C PHE A 402 5.76 -8.00 -2.87
N MET A 403 5.67 -8.90 -3.86
CA MET A 403 6.54 -10.08 -3.94
C MET A 403 8.00 -9.69 -4.17
N GLU A 404 8.24 -8.77 -5.08
CA GLU A 404 9.60 -8.29 -5.37
C GLU A 404 10.18 -7.53 -4.16
N LEU A 405 9.36 -6.70 -3.51
CA LEU A 405 9.72 -6.00 -2.29
C LEU A 405 10.12 -6.98 -1.18
N ALA A 406 9.30 -8.02 -0.97
CA ALA A 406 9.60 -9.06 0.01
C ALA A 406 10.92 -9.78 -0.26
N LYS A 407 11.20 -10.13 -1.52
CA LYS A 407 12.49 -10.74 -1.93
C LYS A 407 13.67 -9.82 -1.62
N GLN A 408 13.56 -8.53 -1.97
CA GLN A 408 14.61 -7.56 -1.72
C GLN A 408 14.85 -7.37 -0.22
N MET A 409 13.79 -7.29 0.59
CA MET A 409 13.91 -7.17 2.06
C MET A 409 14.57 -8.40 2.69
N VAL A 410 14.26 -9.61 2.21
CA VAL A 410 14.91 -10.84 2.67
C VAL A 410 16.40 -10.82 2.35
N ASN A 411 16.78 -10.44 1.13
CA ASN A 411 18.17 -10.34 0.72
C ASN A 411 18.94 -9.27 1.54
N MET A 412 18.27 -8.14 1.82
CA MET A 412 18.85 -7.11 2.69
C MET A 412 19.01 -7.58 4.13
N GLY A 413 18.02 -8.30 4.67
CA GLY A 413 18.12 -8.93 5.98
C GLY A 413 19.31 -9.89 6.07
N LYS A 414 19.56 -10.66 5.01
CA LYS A 414 20.72 -11.54 4.91
C LYS A 414 22.04 -10.76 4.95
N LYS A 415 22.17 -9.69 4.16
CA LYS A 415 23.36 -8.82 4.14
C LYS A 415 23.60 -8.13 5.50
N ILE A 416 22.53 -7.67 6.16
CA ILE A 416 22.63 -7.08 7.51
C ILE A 416 23.17 -8.12 8.50
N ALA A 417 22.66 -9.36 8.45
CA ALA A 417 23.09 -10.43 9.34
C ALA A 417 24.55 -10.87 9.09
N GLU A 418 25.00 -10.90 7.84
CA GLU A 418 26.39 -11.14 7.47
C GLU A 418 27.33 -10.08 8.07
N ASN A 419 26.93 -8.80 8.03
CA ASN A 419 27.70 -7.70 8.57
C ASN A 419 27.58 -7.59 10.11
N ASN A 420 26.52 -8.12 10.71
CA ASN A 420 26.23 -8.04 12.15
C ASN A 420 25.93 -9.43 12.73
N PRO A 421 26.93 -10.26 13.04
CA PRO A 421 26.72 -11.59 13.61
C PRO A 421 25.87 -11.53 14.89
N GLY A 422 24.83 -12.35 14.95
CA GLY A 422 23.89 -12.37 16.09
C GLY A 422 22.77 -11.35 16.01
N TRP A 423 22.58 -10.70 14.85
CA TRP A 423 21.44 -9.80 14.61
C TRP A 423 20.11 -10.53 14.84
N SER A 424 19.28 -9.94 15.67
CA SER A 424 17.95 -10.42 15.97
C SER A 424 16.91 -9.52 15.34
N VAL A 425 15.81 -10.14 14.93
CA VAL A 425 14.70 -9.49 14.26
C VAL A 425 13.48 -9.52 15.15
N VAL A 426 12.83 -8.39 15.28
CA VAL A 426 11.55 -8.28 15.97
C VAL A 426 10.44 -8.75 15.04
N THR A 427 9.74 -9.82 15.43
CA THR A 427 8.58 -10.33 14.71
C THR A 427 7.33 -10.28 15.59
N GLN A 428 6.18 -10.15 14.99
CA GLN A 428 4.92 -10.22 15.72
C GLN A 428 4.62 -11.70 16.06
N ARG A 429 4.53 -12.02 17.34
CA ARG A 429 4.14 -13.36 17.81
C ARG A 429 2.63 -13.54 17.71
N ASP A 430 1.90 -12.62 18.36
CA ASP A 430 0.44 -12.58 18.42
C ASP A 430 -0.05 -11.15 18.18
N LYS A 431 -1.36 -10.94 18.17
CA LYS A 431 -1.96 -9.60 17.98
C LYS A 431 -1.40 -8.52 18.93
N TYR A 432 -0.94 -8.93 20.14
CA TYR A 432 -0.50 -8.03 21.22
C TYR A 432 0.94 -8.23 21.67
N THR A 433 1.64 -9.26 21.17
CA THR A 433 3.00 -9.60 21.63
C THR A 433 3.99 -9.64 20.48
N ILE A 434 5.16 -9.10 20.75
CA ILE A 434 6.31 -9.18 19.84
C ILE A 434 7.28 -10.24 20.34
N GLN A 435 7.95 -10.89 19.41
CA GLN A 435 9.00 -11.88 19.68
C GLN A 435 10.25 -11.47 18.95
N GLU A 436 11.37 -11.55 19.63
CA GLU A 436 12.68 -11.40 19.04
C GLU A 436 13.18 -12.77 18.58
N VAL A 437 13.55 -12.87 17.30
CA VAL A 437 14.01 -14.12 16.68
C VAL A 437 15.37 -13.86 16.05
N LYS A 438 16.32 -14.75 16.24
CA LYS A 438 17.63 -14.67 15.60
C LYS A 438 17.49 -14.91 14.11
N TRP A 439 18.26 -14.18 13.29
CA TRP A 439 18.22 -14.34 11.84
C TRP A 439 18.57 -15.76 11.40
N GLU A 440 19.47 -16.44 12.09
CA GLU A 440 19.85 -17.84 11.82
C GLU A 440 18.66 -18.81 11.84
N ASP A 441 17.62 -18.51 12.64
CA ASP A 441 16.39 -19.31 12.72
C ASP A 441 15.40 -18.96 11.60
N VAL A 442 15.57 -17.81 10.94
CA VAL A 442 14.69 -17.28 9.89
C VAL A 442 15.23 -17.58 8.51
N ASP A 443 16.57 -17.61 8.35
CA ASP A 443 17.22 -17.74 7.04
C ASP A 443 16.86 -19.05 6.35
N LEU A 444 16.43 -18.91 5.09
CA LEU A 444 16.14 -20.00 4.16
C LEU A 444 16.97 -19.82 2.89
N GLU A 445 17.50 -20.92 2.35
CA GLU A 445 18.15 -20.90 1.05
C GLU A 445 17.17 -20.47 -0.05
N LYS A 446 17.64 -19.66 -0.99
CA LYS A 446 16.83 -19.04 -2.05
C LYS A 446 16.00 -20.05 -2.86
N ASP A 447 16.52 -21.27 -3.04
CA ASP A 447 15.85 -22.32 -3.83
C ASP A 447 14.90 -23.22 -3.01
N SER A 448 14.82 -23.02 -1.70
CA SER A 448 13.99 -23.85 -0.80
C SER A 448 12.54 -23.38 -0.67
N TYR A 449 12.19 -22.21 -1.23
CA TYR A 449 10.85 -21.67 -1.14
C TYR A 449 10.36 -21.02 -2.44
N VAL A 450 9.04 -20.97 -2.59
CA VAL A 450 8.34 -20.21 -3.64
C VAL A 450 7.50 -19.13 -2.97
N LEU A 451 7.71 -17.89 -3.39
CA LEU A 451 6.94 -16.77 -2.89
C LEU A 451 5.61 -16.64 -3.66
N LYS A 452 4.51 -16.59 -2.93
CA LYS A 452 3.18 -16.25 -3.45
C LYS A 452 2.57 -15.14 -2.61
N VAL A 453 1.68 -14.35 -3.23
CA VAL A 453 0.87 -13.36 -2.52
C VAL A 453 -0.54 -13.88 -2.43
N PHE A 454 -1.10 -13.78 -1.24
CA PHE A 454 -2.52 -13.95 -1.02
C PHE A 454 -3.14 -12.59 -0.68
N PRO A 455 -4.33 -12.27 -1.20
CA PRO A 455 -5.05 -11.10 -0.73
C PRO A 455 -5.29 -11.23 0.78
N SER A 456 -5.12 -10.17 1.52
CA SER A 456 -5.18 -10.16 2.99
C SER A 456 -6.54 -10.63 3.55
N SER A 457 -7.59 -10.50 2.77
CA SER A 457 -8.92 -11.02 3.09
C SER A 457 -9.82 -11.00 1.84
N ALA A 458 -10.57 -12.05 1.63
CA ALA A 458 -11.68 -12.09 0.66
C ALA A 458 -12.93 -11.37 1.18
N LEU A 459 -12.94 -10.97 2.46
CA LEU A 459 -14.06 -10.28 3.08
C LEU A 459 -14.06 -8.77 2.72
N PRO A 460 -15.24 -8.15 2.63
CA PRO A 460 -15.36 -6.71 2.42
C PRO A 460 -14.60 -5.92 3.49
N THR A 461 -13.98 -4.83 3.08
CA THR A 461 -13.21 -3.97 3.99
C THR A 461 -14.10 -3.05 4.85
N THR A 462 -15.34 -2.82 4.44
CA THR A 462 -16.29 -2.02 5.22
C THR A 462 -16.90 -2.85 6.34
N PRO A 463 -17.07 -2.31 7.57
CA PRO A 463 -17.66 -3.02 8.70
C PRO A 463 -19.03 -3.63 8.39
N ALA A 464 -19.91 -2.85 7.74
CA ALA A 464 -21.24 -3.32 7.35
C ALA A 464 -21.20 -4.43 6.29
N GLY A 465 -20.31 -4.31 5.29
CA GLY A 465 -20.12 -5.35 4.26
C GLY A 465 -19.55 -6.63 4.85
N ARG A 466 -18.60 -6.53 5.77
CA ARG A 466 -18.00 -7.68 6.49
C ARG A 466 -19.08 -8.40 7.31
N LEU A 467 -19.86 -7.66 8.08
CA LEU A 467 -20.97 -8.20 8.87
C LEU A 467 -21.98 -8.94 7.98
N ALA A 468 -22.39 -8.33 6.86
CA ALA A 468 -23.34 -8.94 5.94
C ALA A 468 -22.80 -10.24 5.31
N MET A 469 -21.51 -10.27 4.89
CA MET A 469 -20.87 -11.45 4.31
C MET A 469 -20.73 -12.58 5.34
N VAL A 470 -20.27 -12.26 6.55
CA VAL A 470 -20.15 -13.25 7.64
C VAL A 470 -21.52 -13.82 8.00
N ALA A 471 -22.56 -12.98 8.07
CA ALA A 471 -23.94 -13.45 8.29
C ALA A 471 -24.43 -14.38 7.19
N GLN A 472 -24.09 -14.11 5.92
CA GLN A 472 -24.41 -15.00 4.80
C GLN A 472 -23.71 -16.36 4.90
N LEU A 473 -22.40 -16.36 5.24
CA LEU A 473 -21.62 -17.60 5.42
C LEU A 473 -22.14 -18.43 6.60
N MET A 474 -22.59 -17.78 7.69
CA MET A 474 -23.26 -18.46 8.80
C MET A 474 -24.61 -19.06 8.38
N ALA A 475 -25.42 -18.30 7.63
CA ALA A 475 -26.70 -18.78 7.13
C ALA A 475 -26.54 -19.96 6.15
N ALA A 476 -25.45 -20.00 5.38
CA ALA A 476 -25.09 -21.12 4.51
C ALA A 476 -24.50 -22.32 5.27
N GLY A 477 -24.31 -22.24 6.59
CA GLY A 477 -23.73 -23.32 7.40
C GLY A 477 -22.22 -23.54 7.20
N LEU A 478 -21.54 -22.61 6.52
CA LEU A 478 -20.09 -22.68 6.24
C LEU A 478 -19.22 -22.21 7.41
N LEU A 479 -19.80 -21.44 8.35
CA LEU A 479 -19.11 -20.88 9.50
C LEU A 479 -19.90 -21.16 10.78
N GLY A 480 -19.20 -21.60 11.82
CA GLY A 480 -19.72 -21.64 13.18
C GLY A 480 -19.74 -20.24 13.83
N PRO A 481 -20.51 -20.05 14.93
CA PRO A 481 -20.60 -18.77 15.62
C PRO A 481 -19.26 -18.26 16.14
N GLU A 482 -18.36 -19.15 16.60
CA GLU A 482 -17.03 -18.77 17.09
C GLU A 482 -16.10 -18.33 15.95
N GLU A 483 -16.16 -18.99 14.81
CA GLU A 483 -15.39 -18.62 13.62
C GLU A 483 -15.89 -17.30 13.04
N ALA A 484 -17.20 -17.08 13.05
CA ALA A 484 -17.81 -15.83 12.64
C ALA A 484 -17.35 -14.63 13.48
N LYS A 485 -17.29 -14.80 14.80
CA LYS A 485 -16.77 -13.78 15.73
C LYS A 485 -15.31 -13.42 15.44
N ARG A 486 -14.48 -14.42 15.06
CA ARG A 486 -13.06 -14.17 14.66
C ARG A 486 -12.93 -13.40 13.36
N LEU A 487 -13.82 -13.66 12.39
CA LEU A 487 -13.79 -13.00 11.09
C LEU A 487 -14.31 -11.57 11.12
N LEU A 488 -15.14 -11.21 12.10
CA LEU A 488 -15.62 -9.84 12.24
C LEU A 488 -14.52 -8.84 12.58
N ASP A 489 -13.51 -9.25 13.38
CA ASP A 489 -12.30 -8.48 13.72
C ASP A 489 -12.59 -7.02 14.12
N PHE A 490 -13.59 -6.83 14.98
CA PHE A 490 -13.91 -5.52 15.54
C PHE A 490 -13.16 -5.34 16.87
N PRO A 491 -12.39 -4.25 17.05
CA PRO A 491 -11.59 -4.05 18.26
C PRO A 491 -12.40 -4.07 19.57
N ASP A 492 -13.60 -3.53 19.53
CA ASP A 492 -14.51 -3.52 20.69
C ASP A 492 -15.01 -4.92 21.02
N LEU A 493 -15.39 -5.69 19.99
CA LEU A 493 -15.83 -7.08 20.14
C LEU A 493 -14.70 -7.98 20.63
N ASP A 494 -13.47 -7.74 20.19
CA ASP A 494 -12.28 -8.48 20.64
C ASP A 494 -12.03 -8.28 22.13
N ARG A 495 -12.26 -7.09 22.65
CA ARG A 495 -12.08 -6.77 24.08
C ARG A 495 -13.13 -7.47 24.95
N GLU A 496 -14.39 -7.45 24.52
CA GLU A 496 -15.48 -8.14 25.23
C GLU A 496 -15.30 -9.67 25.20
N LEU A 497 -14.83 -10.21 24.07
CA LEU A 497 -14.61 -11.65 23.90
C LEU A 497 -13.25 -12.14 24.42
N ALA A 498 -12.36 -11.26 24.87
CA ALA A 498 -11.03 -11.64 25.33
C ALA A 498 -11.07 -12.62 26.52
N LEU A 499 -12.01 -12.45 27.43
CA LEU A 499 -12.22 -13.37 28.56
C LEU A 499 -12.79 -14.70 28.10
N ASP A 500 -13.74 -14.72 27.19
CA ASP A 500 -14.32 -15.95 26.64
C ASP A 500 -13.29 -16.76 25.85
N ARG A 501 -12.33 -16.10 25.21
CA ARG A 501 -11.25 -16.72 24.43
C ARG A 501 -10.04 -17.11 25.27
N ALA A 502 -9.87 -16.58 26.47
CA ALA A 502 -8.68 -16.77 27.28
C ALA A 502 -8.34 -18.24 27.51
N ALA A 503 -9.34 -19.09 27.73
CA ALA A 503 -9.16 -20.53 27.87
C ALA A 503 -8.62 -21.18 26.59
N SER A 504 -9.20 -20.79 25.44
CA SER A 504 -8.79 -21.26 24.11
C SER A 504 -7.37 -20.82 23.76
N ASP A 505 -7.05 -19.56 23.99
CA ASP A 505 -5.77 -18.94 23.65
C ASP A 505 -4.64 -19.48 24.54
N ASN A 506 -4.92 -19.75 25.83
CA ASN A 506 -3.96 -20.38 26.71
C ASN A 506 -3.60 -21.82 26.26
N ILE A 507 -4.60 -22.59 25.82
CA ILE A 507 -4.37 -23.93 25.27
C ILE A 507 -3.53 -23.85 23.98
N ASP A 508 -3.86 -22.94 23.08
CA ASP A 508 -3.11 -22.75 21.84
C ASP A 508 -1.64 -22.36 22.12
N ARG A 509 -1.40 -21.48 23.09
CA ARG A 509 -0.06 -21.10 23.55
C ARG A 509 0.75 -22.30 24.07
N ILE A 510 0.14 -23.17 24.88
CA ILE A 510 0.77 -24.37 25.40
C ILE A 510 1.12 -25.33 24.25
N ILE A 511 0.21 -25.55 23.32
CA ILE A 511 0.43 -26.39 22.14
C ILE A 511 1.58 -25.82 21.29
N GLU A 512 1.61 -24.51 21.02
CA GLU A 512 2.69 -23.87 20.28
C GLU A 512 4.04 -24.04 20.96
N ARG A 513 4.13 -23.88 22.28
CA ARG A 513 5.38 -24.13 23.04
C ARG A 513 5.87 -25.57 22.91
N MET A 514 4.97 -26.54 22.99
CA MET A 514 5.34 -27.95 22.83
C MET A 514 5.81 -28.26 21.39
N VAL A 515 5.15 -27.71 20.39
CA VAL A 515 5.47 -27.94 18.98
C VAL A 515 6.66 -27.13 18.52
N ASP A 516 6.70 -25.84 18.81
CA ASP A 516 7.72 -24.92 18.29
C ASP A 516 8.98 -24.85 19.14
N ASP A 517 8.85 -24.83 20.49
CA ASP A 517 10.00 -24.71 21.38
C ASP A 517 10.46 -26.08 21.96
N GLY A 518 9.61 -27.13 21.87
CA GLY A 518 9.91 -28.44 22.40
C GLY A 518 9.92 -28.48 23.94
N THR A 519 9.24 -27.54 24.59
CA THR A 519 9.14 -27.46 26.06
C THR A 519 7.80 -27.99 26.52
N TYR A 520 7.82 -28.97 27.45
CA TYR A 520 6.60 -29.50 28.03
C TYR A 520 6.04 -28.57 29.10
N GLU A 521 4.75 -28.24 28.99
CA GLU A 521 3.99 -27.53 30.02
C GLU A 521 2.83 -28.44 30.48
N ALA A 522 2.74 -28.68 31.76
CA ALA A 522 1.71 -29.59 32.30
C ALA A 522 0.33 -28.91 32.29
N PRO A 523 -0.76 -29.66 32.06
CA PRO A 523 -2.10 -29.11 32.16
C PRO A 523 -2.45 -28.69 33.57
N GLU A 524 -3.15 -27.55 33.73
CA GLU A 524 -3.60 -27.05 35.02
C GLU A 524 -5.03 -27.52 35.35
N PRO A 525 -5.37 -27.73 36.66
CA PRO A 525 -6.69 -28.20 37.06
C PRO A 525 -7.85 -27.29 36.69
N PHE A 526 -7.58 -25.99 36.54
CA PHE A 526 -8.58 -24.97 36.20
C PHE A 526 -8.75 -24.75 34.69
N MET A 527 -8.00 -25.49 33.89
CA MET A 527 -8.11 -25.44 32.42
C MET A 527 -9.37 -26.17 31.97
N ASP A 528 -9.99 -25.70 30.85
CA ASP A 528 -11.03 -26.46 30.18
C ASP A 528 -10.41 -27.72 29.54
N LEU A 529 -10.45 -28.83 30.30
CA LEU A 529 -9.83 -30.11 29.93
C LEU A 529 -10.47 -30.73 28.67
N VAL A 530 -11.77 -30.51 28.43
CA VAL A 530 -12.49 -31.04 27.26
C VAL A 530 -12.04 -30.32 26.01
N LEU A 531 -11.98 -29.00 26.07
CA LEU A 531 -11.48 -28.16 24.98
C LEU A 531 -10.00 -28.44 24.69
N ALA A 532 -9.18 -28.61 25.75
CA ALA A 532 -7.77 -28.90 25.65
C ALA A 532 -7.49 -30.23 24.92
N ILE A 533 -8.20 -31.30 25.23
CA ILE A 533 -8.09 -32.58 24.52
C ILE A 533 -8.45 -32.41 23.03
N LYS A 534 -9.59 -31.78 22.73
CA LYS A 534 -10.05 -31.61 21.36
C LYS A 534 -9.05 -30.82 20.53
N LYS A 535 -8.54 -29.73 21.05
CA LYS A 535 -7.55 -28.89 20.38
C LYS A 535 -6.20 -29.59 20.22
N THR A 536 -5.72 -30.26 21.26
CA THR A 536 -4.43 -30.99 21.22
C THR A 536 -4.51 -32.16 20.24
N GLN A 537 -5.65 -32.86 20.14
CA GLN A 537 -5.85 -33.93 19.16
C GLN A 537 -5.84 -33.41 17.72
N ALA A 538 -6.49 -32.27 17.49
CA ALA A 538 -6.47 -31.60 16.18
C ALA A 538 -5.05 -31.14 15.82
N ALA A 539 -4.33 -30.52 16.77
CA ALA A 539 -2.96 -30.10 16.62
C ALA A 539 -2.01 -31.27 16.38
N TYR A 540 -2.18 -32.39 17.10
CA TYR A 540 -1.41 -33.62 16.89
C TYR A 540 -1.58 -34.18 15.48
N ASN A 541 -2.83 -34.31 14.99
CA ASN A 541 -3.08 -34.77 13.63
C ASN A 541 -2.46 -33.84 12.57
N LYS A 542 -2.51 -32.54 12.80
CA LYS A 542 -1.85 -31.55 11.95
C LYS A 542 -0.32 -31.70 12.00
N ALA A 543 0.24 -31.85 13.19
CA ALA A 543 1.69 -32.01 13.41
C ALA A 543 2.22 -33.30 12.75
N VAL A 544 1.46 -34.39 12.76
CA VAL A 544 1.80 -35.64 12.05
C VAL A 544 1.81 -35.41 10.55
N ASN A 545 0.79 -34.73 9.99
CA ASN A 545 0.74 -34.38 8.56
C ASN A 545 1.89 -33.42 8.16
N ASP A 546 2.35 -32.60 9.09
CA ASP A 546 3.43 -31.63 8.88
C ASP A 546 4.82 -32.25 9.12
N ASN A 547 4.90 -33.56 9.41
CA ASN A 547 6.14 -34.29 9.73
C ASN A 547 6.95 -33.65 10.85
N VAL A 548 6.29 -33.24 11.93
CA VAL A 548 6.93 -32.72 13.13
C VAL A 548 7.79 -33.84 13.78
N PRO A 549 9.00 -33.55 14.30
CA PRO A 549 9.86 -34.52 14.97
C PRO A 549 9.14 -35.29 16.07
N GLU A 550 9.49 -36.59 16.23
CA GLU A 550 8.82 -37.54 17.12
C GLU A 550 8.90 -37.13 18.60
N ASP A 551 10.02 -36.49 19.01
CA ASP A 551 10.20 -35.95 20.36
C ASP A 551 9.10 -34.92 20.72
N ARG A 552 8.72 -34.08 19.78
CA ARG A 552 7.66 -33.09 19.97
C ARG A 552 6.25 -33.68 19.88
N LEU A 553 6.05 -34.67 19.02
CA LEU A 553 4.81 -35.46 19.01
C LEU A 553 4.61 -36.22 20.33
N ALA A 554 5.70 -36.68 20.93
CA ALA A 554 5.66 -37.32 22.25
C ALA A 554 5.17 -36.36 23.35
N LEU A 555 5.57 -35.09 23.33
CA LEU A 555 5.08 -34.07 24.28
C LEU A 555 3.57 -33.86 24.17
N LEU A 556 3.03 -33.79 22.95
CA LEU A 556 1.58 -33.68 22.75
C LEU A 556 0.83 -34.92 23.26
N ARG A 557 1.39 -36.13 23.05
CA ARG A 557 0.80 -37.38 23.59
C ARG A 557 0.85 -37.38 25.11
N GLN A 558 1.96 -36.94 25.70
CA GLN A 558 2.10 -36.83 27.16
C GLN A 558 1.08 -35.85 27.74
N PHE A 559 0.89 -34.71 27.08
CA PHE A 559 -0.10 -33.71 27.50
C PHE A 559 -1.53 -34.26 27.42
N MET A 560 -1.92 -34.96 26.35
CA MET A 560 -3.21 -35.63 26.24
C MET A 560 -3.40 -36.70 27.30
N ALA A 561 -2.35 -37.50 27.61
CA ALA A 561 -2.40 -38.52 28.66
C ALA A 561 -2.61 -37.88 30.05
N SER A 562 -1.90 -36.81 30.36
CA SER A 562 -2.05 -36.06 31.62
C SER A 562 -3.47 -35.49 31.77
N ILE A 563 -4.05 -34.94 30.71
CA ILE A 563 -5.43 -34.44 30.72
C ILE A 563 -6.42 -35.60 30.96
N HIS A 564 -6.22 -36.76 30.33
CA HIS A 564 -7.08 -37.94 30.54
C HIS A 564 -7.05 -38.43 31.97
N GLU A 565 -5.87 -38.45 32.61
CA GLU A 565 -5.75 -38.78 34.00
C GLU A 565 -6.49 -37.80 34.93
N MET A 566 -6.36 -36.48 34.64
CA MET A 566 -7.08 -35.46 35.41
C MET A 566 -8.59 -35.59 35.27
N ILE A 567 -9.10 -35.84 34.07
CA ILE A 567 -10.55 -36.08 33.83
C ILE A 567 -11.01 -37.31 34.60
N LYS A 568 -10.25 -38.42 34.56
CA LYS A 568 -10.58 -39.65 35.34
C LYS A 568 -10.61 -39.39 36.84
N ARG A 569 -9.65 -38.62 37.37
CA ARG A 569 -9.61 -38.24 38.79
C ARG A 569 -10.83 -37.39 39.17
N ALA A 570 -11.14 -36.37 38.40
CA ALA A 570 -12.29 -35.53 38.63
C ALA A 570 -13.62 -36.31 38.57
N GLN A 571 -13.74 -37.28 37.65
CA GLN A 571 -14.92 -38.16 37.55
C GLN A 571 -15.00 -39.13 38.73
N ALA A 572 -13.87 -39.66 39.23
CA ALA A 572 -13.81 -40.53 40.42
C ALA A 572 -14.20 -39.75 41.68
N GLU A 573 -13.70 -38.54 41.84
CA GLU A 573 -14.07 -37.65 42.94
C GLU A 573 -15.55 -37.29 42.93
N ALA A 574 -16.10 -36.96 41.74
CA ALA A 574 -17.53 -36.70 41.58
C ALA A 574 -18.39 -37.92 41.90
N ARG A 575 -17.97 -39.15 41.54
CA ARG A 575 -18.66 -40.40 41.90
C ARG A 575 -18.61 -40.66 43.37
N ASN A 576 -17.46 -40.38 44.04
CA ASN A 576 -17.34 -40.54 45.49
C ASN A 576 -18.14 -39.49 46.27
N ALA A 577 -18.26 -38.26 45.73
CA ALA A 577 -19.08 -37.21 46.31
C ALA A 577 -20.60 -37.45 46.15
N THR A 578 -20.99 -38.24 45.13
CA THR A 578 -22.40 -38.61 44.89
C THR A 578 -22.80 -39.94 45.54
N ALA A 579 -21.87 -40.66 46.16
CA ALA A 579 -22.17 -41.84 47.00
C ALA A 579 -22.81 -41.36 48.30
N VAL A 580 -24.09 -41.10 48.26
CA VAL A 580 -24.94 -40.92 49.46
C VAL A 580 -24.85 -42.21 50.25
N PRO A 581 -24.55 -42.21 51.56
CA PRO A 581 -24.62 -43.42 52.40
C PRO A 581 -26.04 -43.95 52.32
N ALA A 582 -26.15 -45.26 52.08
CA ALA A 582 -27.46 -45.95 52.01
C ALA A 582 -28.28 -45.63 53.27
N PRO A 583 -29.54 -45.25 53.20
CA PRO A 583 -30.39 -45.07 54.37
C PRO A 583 -30.76 -46.46 54.93
N GLY A 584 -30.16 -46.84 56.05
CA GLY A 584 -30.52 -48.08 56.74
C GLY A 584 -29.48 -48.70 57.64
N ALA A 585 -29.02 -48.00 58.64
CA ALA A 585 -28.55 -48.61 59.83
C ALA A 585 -29.12 -47.85 61.04
N PRO A 586 -29.82 -48.51 61.98
CA PRO A 586 -30.38 -47.86 63.18
C PRO A 586 -29.26 -47.37 64.07
N PRO A 587 -29.41 -46.20 64.74
CA PRO A 587 -28.38 -45.68 65.66
C PRO A 587 -28.29 -46.56 66.91
N ALA A 588 -27.11 -46.85 67.31
CA ALA A 588 -26.82 -47.47 68.61
C ALA A 588 -27.30 -46.56 69.76
N PRO A 589 -27.85 -47.10 70.83
CA PRO A 589 -28.39 -46.28 71.93
C PRO A 589 -27.28 -45.56 72.66
N SER A 590 -27.46 -44.27 72.86
CA SER A 590 -26.61 -43.45 73.76
C SER A 590 -26.90 -43.74 75.20
N PRO A 591 -25.88 -43.84 76.04
CA PRO A 591 -26.09 -43.91 77.47
C PRO A 591 -26.05 -42.47 78.04
N ASP A 592 -27.13 -41.72 78.00
CA ASP A 592 -27.41 -40.74 79.07
C ASP A 592 -28.68 -39.97 78.68
N GLY A 593 -29.65 -40.07 79.57
CA GLY A 593 -30.93 -39.35 79.49
C GLY A 593 -30.79 -37.92 79.96
N SER A 594 -31.21 -37.04 79.15
CA SER A 594 -31.75 -35.74 79.55
C SER A 594 -32.65 -35.15 78.41
N PRO A 595 -33.83 -34.70 78.74
CA PRO A 595 -34.79 -34.19 77.70
C PRO A 595 -34.47 -32.76 77.28
N MET A 596 -34.35 -32.51 76.04
CA MET A 596 -34.36 -31.16 75.56
C MET A 596 -35.69 -30.83 74.83
N THR A 597 -36.29 -29.80 75.37
CA THR A 597 -37.53 -29.12 75.00
C THR A 597 -37.55 -28.66 73.56
N ALA A 598 -38.70 -28.88 72.98
CA ALA A 598 -39.07 -28.35 71.67
C ALA A 598 -39.21 -26.81 71.73
N LEU A 599 -38.69 -26.14 70.74
CA LEU A 599 -39.08 -24.77 70.36
C LEU A 599 -39.47 -24.78 68.89
N GLY A 600 -40.68 -24.31 68.66
CA GLY A 600 -41.36 -24.29 67.35
C GLY A 600 -40.88 -23.15 66.43
N PRO A 601 -41.45 -23.07 65.26
CA PRO A 601 -40.97 -22.22 64.18
C PRO A 601 -41.44 -20.77 64.27
N GLU A 602 -40.58 -19.83 64.02
CA GLU A 602 -40.99 -18.45 63.71
C GLU A 602 -40.65 -18.13 62.24
N ASP A 603 -41.72 -17.63 61.61
CA ASP A 603 -41.75 -17.00 60.30
C ASP A 603 -40.89 -15.74 60.23
N GLY A 604 -40.31 -15.48 59.10
CA GLY A 604 -39.59 -14.24 58.85
C GLY A 604 -39.32 -13.97 57.36
N ASN A 605 -40.36 -13.58 56.71
CA ASN A 605 -40.38 -12.97 55.40
C ASN A 605 -39.62 -11.63 55.42
N VAL A 606 -38.61 -11.39 54.55
CA VAL A 606 -38.28 -10.05 54.07
C VAL A 606 -37.80 -10.13 52.62
N ALA A 607 -38.48 -9.29 51.82
CA ALA A 607 -38.30 -9.08 50.43
C ALA A 607 -37.21 -8.03 50.12
N LEU A 608 -36.69 -8.10 48.90
CA LEU A 608 -36.26 -7.03 47.97
C LEU A 608 -35.29 -5.92 48.44
N ALA A 609 -34.11 -5.86 47.83
CA ALA A 609 -33.69 -4.72 47.00
C ALA A 609 -32.63 -5.21 45.99
#